data_5b467530f00f787ad67f8c03363d9da4
#
_entry.id   5b467530f00f787ad67f8c03363d9da4
#
_cell.length_a   1.000
_cell.length_b   1.000
_cell.length_c   1.000
_cell.angle_alpha   90.00
_cell.angle_beta   90.00
_cell.angle_gamma   90.00
#
_symmetry.space_group_name_H-M   'P 1'
#
loop_
_entity.id
_entity.type
_entity.pdbx_description
1 polymer ?
#
loop_
_entity_poly.entity_id
_entity_poly.type
_entity_poly.pdbx_seq_one_letter_code
_entity_poly.pdbx_strand_id
1 'polypeptide(L)'
;VFEFANGSRLRLGYCNNEADTENYRGQEYDVIGVEECTQFAWSEIRMLMTANRNTKPYFKPRMYFTGNPGGVGHGWFKRLFVDRSFTEKEDPDDYIFIPATVEDNEILMKWNPEYVKVLDSLPEKQRRAQRFGDWSVFEGQFFEEFTDASEHYVDRKHTHVIEPFDVPSYWRIVRSFDWGYSRPFSVGWWAVDPDGTFYRVAELYGCTGTPNEGVKWTAEQIFAKVREIESEHPNIRGRDITGVADPACWDTSS
;
A
#
# COMPACT_ATOMS: atom_id res chain seq x y z
N VAL A 1 32.14 2.87 8.78
CA VAL A 1 31.99 2.16 10.05
C VAL A 1 32.65 3.00 11.12
N PHE A 2 31.95 3.20 12.24
CA PHE A 2 32.49 3.85 13.43
C PHE A 2 32.76 2.77 14.49
N GLU A 3 33.92 2.82 15.10
CA GLU A 3 34.29 1.91 16.19
C GLU A 3 34.39 2.69 17.50
N PHE A 4 33.77 2.16 18.54
CA PHE A 4 33.74 2.75 19.86
C PHE A 4 34.78 2.07 20.77
N ALA A 5 35.24 2.77 21.81
CA ALA A 5 36.26 2.27 22.75
C ALA A 5 35.87 0.95 23.43
N ASN A 6 34.57 0.65 23.54
CA ASN A 6 34.05 -0.61 24.12
C ASN A 6 34.00 -1.76 23.09
N GLY A 7 34.49 -1.57 21.87
CA GLY A 7 34.45 -2.54 20.79
C GLY A 7 33.13 -2.60 20.00
N SER A 8 32.13 -1.79 20.35
CA SER A 8 30.92 -1.69 19.55
C SER A 8 31.19 -1.01 18.21
N ARG A 9 30.42 -1.37 17.21
CA ARG A 9 30.53 -0.82 15.85
C ARG A 9 29.20 -0.27 15.38
N LEU A 10 29.22 0.91 14.78
CA LEU A 10 28.09 1.50 14.04
C LEU A 10 28.43 1.52 12.55
N ARG A 11 27.60 0.87 11.76
CA ARG A 11 27.69 0.90 10.30
C ARG A 11 26.50 1.70 9.75
N LEU A 12 26.78 2.75 8.99
CA LEU A 12 25.78 3.39 8.16
C LEU A 12 25.67 2.62 6.85
N GLY A 13 24.44 2.39 6.43
CA GLY A 13 24.11 1.69 5.19
C GLY A 13 23.04 2.45 4.42
N TYR A 14 22.73 1.98 3.23
CA TYR A 14 21.64 2.47 2.41
C TYR A 14 20.95 1.27 1.74
N CYS A 15 19.72 1.49 1.33
CA CYS A 15 18.93 0.52 0.56
C CYS A 15 17.96 1.33 -0.33
N ASN A 16 18.24 1.39 -1.63
CA ASN A 16 17.43 2.15 -2.59
C ASN A 16 16.42 1.24 -3.33
N ASN A 17 16.65 -0.06 -3.30
CA ASN A 17 15.84 -1.06 -3.99
C ASN A 17 16.04 -2.45 -3.38
N GLU A 18 15.23 -3.41 -3.79
CA GLU A 18 15.28 -4.78 -3.28
C GLU A 18 16.65 -5.46 -3.48
N ALA A 19 17.35 -5.17 -4.59
CA ALA A 19 18.68 -5.74 -4.85
C ALA A 19 19.73 -5.28 -3.83
N ASP A 20 19.59 -4.08 -3.26
CA ASP A 20 20.51 -3.56 -2.25
C ASP A 20 20.41 -4.34 -0.93
N THR A 21 19.28 -5.01 -0.66
CA THR A 21 19.09 -5.84 0.54
C THR A 21 20.04 -7.04 0.54
N GLU A 22 20.47 -7.52 -0.63
CA GLU A 22 21.48 -8.59 -0.75
C GLU A 22 22.83 -8.21 -0.12
N ASN A 23 23.16 -6.92 -0.03
CA ASN A 23 24.37 -6.45 0.63
C ASN A 23 24.39 -6.75 2.13
N TYR A 24 23.25 -7.06 2.72
CA TYR A 24 23.08 -7.39 4.14
C TYR A 24 22.95 -8.90 4.39
N ARG A 25 22.82 -9.70 3.33
CA ARG A 25 22.70 -11.15 3.44
C ARG A 25 23.94 -11.75 4.09
N GLY A 26 23.74 -12.64 5.05
CA GLY A 26 24.81 -13.31 5.78
C GLY A 26 25.51 -12.47 6.84
N GLN A 27 25.11 -11.21 7.03
CA GLN A 27 25.60 -10.36 8.10
C GLN A 27 24.80 -10.55 9.38
N GLU A 28 25.36 -10.08 10.50
CA GLU A 28 24.75 -10.16 11.82
C GLU A 28 24.81 -8.80 12.51
N TYR A 29 23.64 -8.33 12.96
CA TYR A 29 23.51 -7.08 13.68
C TYR A 29 22.67 -7.27 14.94
N ASP A 30 23.17 -6.77 16.06
CA ASP A 30 22.46 -6.72 17.34
C ASP A 30 21.25 -5.78 17.22
N VAL A 31 21.45 -4.65 16.56
CA VAL A 31 20.44 -3.62 16.37
C VAL A 31 20.47 -3.15 14.91
N ILE A 32 19.30 -2.99 14.32
CA ILE A 32 19.12 -2.35 13.02
C ILE A 32 18.17 -1.17 13.21
N GLY A 33 18.61 0.04 12.81
CA GLY A 33 17.75 1.21 12.67
C GLY A 33 17.41 1.40 11.19
N VAL A 34 16.14 1.57 10.86
CA VAL A 34 15.67 1.91 9.52
C VAL A 34 14.97 3.25 9.58
N GLU A 35 15.60 4.25 8.99
CA GLU A 35 15.02 5.59 8.88
C GLU A 35 14.08 5.64 7.68
N GLU A 36 12.98 6.40 7.81
CA GLU A 36 11.93 6.49 6.79
C GLU A 36 11.43 5.12 6.32
N CYS A 37 11.19 4.21 7.27
CA CYS A 37 10.88 2.81 6.99
C CYS A 37 9.63 2.62 6.10
N THR A 38 8.74 3.58 6.04
CA THR A 38 7.57 3.58 5.16
C THR A 38 7.91 3.76 3.68
N GLN A 39 9.16 4.10 3.35
CA GLN A 39 9.64 4.11 1.97
C GLN A 39 10.05 2.71 1.47
N PHE A 40 10.04 1.70 2.35
CA PHE A 40 10.43 0.33 2.03
C PHE A 40 9.22 -0.59 1.89
N ALA A 41 9.25 -1.47 0.90
CA ALA A 41 8.29 -2.57 0.81
C ALA A 41 8.52 -3.58 1.95
N TRP A 42 7.48 -4.32 2.32
CA TRP A 42 7.59 -5.33 3.39
C TRP A 42 8.61 -6.43 3.07
N SER A 43 8.79 -6.78 1.79
CA SER A 43 9.82 -7.73 1.34
C SER A 43 11.23 -7.28 1.71
N GLU A 44 11.54 -6.00 1.54
CA GLU A 44 12.83 -5.40 1.86
C GLU A 44 13.09 -5.42 3.37
N ILE A 45 12.10 -5.02 4.17
CA ILE A 45 12.18 -5.08 5.64
C ILE A 45 12.39 -6.52 6.12
N ARG A 46 11.67 -7.49 5.56
CA ARG A 46 11.85 -8.91 5.90
C ARG A 46 13.26 -9.41 5.60
N MET A 47 13.87 -8.97 4.51
CA MET A 47 15.26 -9.32 4.22
C MET A 47 16.22 -8.74 5.27
N LEU A 48 16.05 -7.49 5.68
CA LEU A 48 16.83 -6.89 6.76
C LEU A 48 16.63 -7.61 8.10
N MET A 49 15.41 -8.07 8.40
CA MET A 49 15.13 -8.87 9.61
C MET A 49 15.98 -10.14 9.68
N THR A 50 16.34 -10.75 8.55
CA THR A 50 17.20 -11.95 8.56
C THR A 50 18.62 -11.68 9.05
N ALA A 51 19.08 -10.44 8.96
CA ALA A 51 20.38 -10.00 9.45
C ALA A 51 20.33 -9.53 10.93
N ASN A 52 19.13 -9.33 11.49
CA ASN A 52 18.95 -8.91 12.88
C ASN A 52 19.00 -10.11 13.83
N ARG A 53 20.19 -10.60 14.08
CA ARG A 53 20.44 -11.79 14.89
C ARG A 53 21.78 -11.69 15.63
N ASN A 54 21.91 -12.41 16.72
CA ASN A 54 23.18 -12.61 17.42
C ASN A 54 23.15 -13.90 18.27
N THR A 55 24.30 -14.23 18.85
CA THR A 55 24.45 -15.39 19.75
C THR A 55 24.63 -14.97 21.22
N LYS A 56 24.32 -13.72 21.57
CA LYS A 56 24.53 -13.16 22.91
C LYS A 56 23.32 -13.48 23.80
N PRO A 57 23.48 -14.29 24.86
CA PRO A 57 22.35 -14.72 25.70
C PRO A 57 21.70 -13.60 26.51
N TYR A 58 22.41 -12.47 26.66
CA TYR A 58 21.98 -11.32 27.45
C TYR A 58 21.41 -10.17 26.62
N PHE A 59 21.33 -10.34 25.29
CA PHE A 59 20.86 -9.29 24.41
C PHE A 59 19.93 -9.85 23.32
N LYS A 60 18.64 -9.49 23.37
CA LYS A 60 17.67 -9.81 22.30
C LYS A 60 17.90 -8.82 21.13
N PRO A 61 18.14 -9.30 19.91
CA PRO A 61 18.22 -8.43 18.73
C PRO A 61 16.96 -7.57 18.58
N ARG A 62 17.12 -6.34 18.08
CA ARG A 62 16.02 -5.38 17.96
C ARG A 62 16.12 -4.59 16.68
N MET A 63 14.95 -4.20 16.16
CA MET A 63 14.86 -3.23 15.07
C MET A 63 14.12 -1.98 15.55
N TYR A 64 14.60 -0.84 15.08
CA TYR A 64 13.96 0.46 15.33
C TYR A 64 13.60 1.07 13.99
N PHE A 65 12.37 1.54 13.90
CA PHE A 65 11.83 2.15 12.70
C PHE A 65 11.44 3.59 12.99
N THR A 66 11.85 4.50 12.13
CA THR A 66 11.29 5.86 12.08
C THR A 66 10.58 6.05 10.76
N GLY A 67 9.57 6.89 10.72
CA GLY A 67 8.84 7.19 9.50
C GLY A 67 7.54 7.92 9.77
N ASN A 68 7.01 8.50 8.71
CA ASN A 68 5.73 9.18 8.70
C ASN A 68 4.71 8.38 7.90
N PRO A 69 3.40 8.64 8.07
CA PRO A 69 2.37 8.09 7.21
C PRO A 69 2.66 8.38 5.73
N GLY A 70 2.51 7.39 4.87
CA GLY A 70 2.76 7.49 3.44
C GLY A 70 3.82 6.53 2.93
N GLY A 71 4.10 6.59 1.64
CA GLY A 71 5.06 5.71 0.98
C GLY A 71 4.57 4.29 0.73
N VAL A 72 5.37 3.51 0.01
CA VAL A 72 5.05 2.13 -0.39
C VAL A 72 4.83 1.20 0.81
N GLY A 73 5.48 1.49 1.94
CA GLY A 73 5.39 0.71 3.17
C GLY A 73 4.27 1.12 4.12
N HIS A 74 3.50 2.16 3.81
CA HIS A 74 2.43 2.64 4.67
C HIS A 74 1.51 1.50 5.16
N GLY A 75 1.08 0.64 4.24
CA GLY A 75 0.12 -0.42 4.56
C GLY A 75 0.64 -1.45 5.56
N TRP A 76 1.88 -1.96 5.39
CA TRP A 76 2.43 -2.94 6.31
C TRP A 76 2.74 -2.32 7.67
N PHE A 77 3.24 -1.07 7.68
CA PHE A 77 3.53 -0.36 8.92
C PHE A 77 2.25 -0.11 9.71
N LYS A 78 1.23 0.47 9.05
CA LYS A 78 -0.08 0.72 9.67
C LYS A 78 -0.67 -0.55 10.25
N ARG A 79 -0.71 -1.63 9.47
CA ARG A 79 -1.25 -2.94 9.90
C ARG A 79 -0.57 -3.44 11.19
N LEU A 80 0.77 -3.47 11.22
CA LEU A 80 1.54 -4.06 12.31
C LEU A 80 1.58 -3.18 13.56
N PHE A 81 1.81 -1.88 13.38
CA PHE A 81 2.13 -0.99 14.49
C PHE A 81 0.94 -0.16 14.96
N VAL A 82 0.10 0.32 14.05
CA VAL A 82 -1.01 1.21 14.35
C VAL A 82 -2.29 0.42 14.61
N ASP A 83 -2.72 -0.39 13.64
CA ASP A 83 -3.95 -1.20 13.73
C ASP A 83 -3.76 -2.45 14.58
N ARG A 84 -2.50 -2.86 14.84
CA ARG A 84 -2.14 -4.07 15.59
C ARG A 84 -2.85 -5.33 15.06
N SER A 85 -2.96 -5.43 13.74
CA SER A 85 -3.58 -6.56 13.05
C SER A 85 -2.51 -7.59 12.69
N PHE A 86 -2.48 -8.70 13.41
CA PHE A 86 -1.44 -9.73 13.32
C PHE A 86 -1.96 -11.00 12.66
N THR A 87 -1.08 -11.69 11.96
CA THR A 87 -1.30 -13.06 11.48
C THR A 87 -0.93 -14.07 12.57
N GLU A 88 -1.32 -15.33 12.40
CA GLU A 88 -0.97 -16.42 13.34
C GLU A 88 0.54 -16.61 13.58
N LYS A 89 1.38 -16.07 12.69
CA LYS A 89 2.85 -16.20 12.76
C LYS A 89 3.53 -14.99 13.41
N GLU A 90 2.77 -13.99 13.78
CA GLU A 90 3.27 -12.73 14.34
C GLU A 90 2.88 -12.65 15.82
N ASP A 91 3.84 -12.39 16.69
CA ASP A 91 3.58 -12.20 18.13
C ASP A 91 3.32 -10.69 18.38
N PRO A 92 2.15 -10.31 18.90
CA PRO A 92 1.82 -8.91 19.21
C PRO A 92 2.84 -8.23 20.15
N ASP A 93 3.49 -8.97 21.02
CA ASP A 93 4.45 -8.44 22.00
C ASP A 93 5.81 -8.08 21.38
N ASP A 94 6.06 -8.51 20.15
CA ASP A 94 7.27 -8.10 19.41
C ASP A 94 7.14 -6.71 18.75
N TYR A 95 5.94 -6.10 18.74
CA TYR A 95 5.67 -4.86 18.03
C TYR A 95 5.21 -3.76 18.98
N ILE A 96 5.98 -2.68 19.05
CA ILE A 96 5.68 -1.50 19.89
C ILE A 96 5.63 -0.27 18.99
N PHE A 97 4.53 0.48 19.05
CA PHE A 97 4.37 1.77 18.40
C PHE A 97 4.48 2.90 19.41
N ILE A 98 5.32 3.87 19.12
CA ILE A 98 5.48 5.10 19.91
C ILE A 98 5.11 6.27 18.99
N PRO A 99 3.87 6.77 19.06
CA PRO A 99 3.47 7.94 18.28
C PRO A 99 4.21 9.18 18.77
N ALA A 100 4.60 10.05 17.84
CA ALA A 100 5.19 11.34 18.13
C ALA A 100 4.73 12.35 17.09
N THR A 101 4.51 13.58 17.53
CA THR A 101 4.20 14.73 16.68
C THR A 101 5.33 15.76 16.75
N VAL A 102 5.27 16.79 15.92
CA VAL A 102 6.27 17.85 15.95
C VAL A 102 6.32 18.56 17.32
N GLU A 103 5.19 18.62 18.02
CA GLU A 103 5.09 19.23 19.36
C GLU A 103 5.84 18.48 20.43
N ASP A 104 6.02 17.18 20.28
CA ASP A 104 6.78 16.36 21.22
C ASP A 104 8.28 16.63 21.15
N ASN A 105 8.74 17.34 20.10
CA ASN A 105 10.12 17.76 19.95
C ASN A 105 10.35 19.11 20.66
N GLU A 106 10.50 19.08 21.97
CA GLU A 106 10.70 20.28 22.81
C GLU A 106 11.87 21.16 22.34
N ILE A 107 12.94 20.55 21.83
CA ILE A 107 14.12 21.29 21.34
C ILE A 107 13.76 22.05 20.07
N LEU A 108 13.10 21.41 19.12
CA LEU A 108 12.65 22.04 17.88
C LEU A 108 11.65 23.17 18.20
N MET A 109 10.68 22.90 19.06
CA MET A 109 9.67 23.89 19.45
C MET A 109 10.27 25.10 20.18
N LYS A 110 11.35 24.89 20.93
CA LYS A 110 12.06 25.98 21.61
C LYS A 110 12.87 26.86 20.66
N TRP A 111 13.55 26.25 19.67
CA TRP A 111 14.51 26.97 18.84
C TRP A 111 13.96 27.36 17.46
N ASN A 112 12.95 26.64 16.97
CA ASN A 112 12.31 26.87 15.66
C ASN A 112 10.80 26.60 15.69
N PRO A 113 10.01 27.32 16.51
CA PRO A 113 8.55 27.14 16.59
C PRO A 113 7.85 27.45 15.26
N GLU A 114 8.47 28.25 14.39
CA GLU A 114 7.94 28.61 13.07
C GLU A 114 7.86 27.39 12.11
N TYR A 115 8.58 26.32 12.39
CA TYR A 115 8.53 25.09 11.58
C TYR A 115 7.11 24.52 11.49
N VAL A 116 6.31 24.69 12.54
CA VAL A 116 4.89 24.31 12.55
C VAL A 116 4.11 24.98 11.42
N LYS A 117 4.38 26.28 11.14
CA LYS A 117 3.72 26.99 10.04
C LYS A 117 4.09 26.41 8.68
N VAL A 118 5.31 25.90 8.52
CA VAL A 118 5.72 25.20 7.30
C VAL A 118 4.88 23.95 7.10
N LEU A 119 4.72 23.14 8.15
CA LEU A 119 3.87 21.96 8.10
C LEU A 119 2.40 22.28 7.84
N ASP A 120 1.90 23.37 8.44
CA ASP A 120 0.52 23.82 8.25
C ASP A 120 0.25 24.36 6.83
N SER A 121 1.30 24.77 6.10
CA SER A 121 1.19 25.22 4.71
C SER A 121 1.15 24.08 3.69
N LEU A 122 1.40 22.84 4.11
CA LEU A 122 1.35 21.69 3.23
C LEU A 122 -0.08 21.40 2.74
N PRO A 123 -0.23 20.76 1.58
CA PRO A 123 -1.52 20.22 1.16
C PRO A 123 -2.16 19.34 2.23
N GLU A 124 -3.49 19.34 2.31
CA GLU A 124 -4.25 18.73 3.42
C GLU A 124 -3.79 17.30 3.79
N LYS A 125 -3.62 16.43 2.79
CA LYS A 125 -3.14 15.05 3.03
C LYS A 125 -1.75 15.01 3.66
N GLN A 126 -0.82 15.80 3.09
CA GLN A 126 0.57 15.86 3.60
C GLN A 126 0.60 16.48 4.99
N ARG A 127 -0.20 17.53 5.23
CA ARG A 127 -0.36 18.13 6.55
C ARG A 127 -0.87 17.12 7.56
N ARG A 128 -1.92 16.37 7.25
CA ARG A 128 -2.45 15.31 8.13
C ARG A 128 -1.38 14.26 8.44
N ALA A 129 -0.65 13.81 7.44
CA ALA A 129 0.39 12.81 7.60
C ALA A 129 1.58 13.33 8.42
N GLN A 130 2.16 14.48 8.04
CA GLN A 130 3.43 14.96 8.60
C GLN A 130 3.27 15.80 9.86
N ARG A 131 2.16 16.55 9.95
CA ARG A 131 1.89 17.43 11.10
C ARG A 131 1.25 16.67 12.26
N PHE A 132 0.31 15.78 11.94
CA PHE A 132 -0.53 15.11 12.95
C PHE A 132 -0.25 13.60 13.05
N GLY A 133 0.62 13.03 12.22
CA GLY A 133 0.89 11.60 12.22
C GLY A 133 -0.36 10.76 11.91
N ASP A 134 -1.24 11.24 11.05
CA ASP A 134 -2.50 10.60 10.73
C ASP A 134 -2.31 9.43 9.76
N TRP A 135 -2.36 8.22 10.28
CA TRP A 135 -2.22 6.99 9.52
C TRP A 135 -3.48 6.58 8.74
N SER A 136 -4.55 7.35 8.82
CA SER A 136 -5.74 7.13 7.98
C SER A 136 -5.60 7.74 6.57
N VAL A 137 -4.56 8.54 6.36
CA VAL A 137 -4.29 9.19 5.06
C VAL A 137 -3.65 8.18 4.12
N PHE A 138 -4.31 7.92 2.98
CA PHE A 138 -3.74 7.08 1.92
C PHE A 138 -2.81 7.91 1.03
N GLU A 139 -1.49 7.70 1.16
CA GLU A 139 -0.55 8.09 0.12
C GLU A 139 -0.40 6.93 -0.88
N GLY A 140 -0.34 7.27 -2.16
CA GLY A 140 -0.28 6.29 -3.27
C GLY A 140 -1.60 6.14 -4.02
N GLN A 141 -2.63 6.87 -3.66
CA GLN A 141 -3.81 7.03 -4.49
C GLN A 141 -3.44 7.87 -5.72
N PHE A 142 -3.41 7.23 -6.91
CA PHE A 142 -3.05 7.91 -8.15
C PHE A 142 -3.99 9.08 -8.47
N PHE A 143 -5.28 8.92 -8.15
CA PHE A 143 -6.30 9.95 -8.26
C PHE A 143 -6.60 10.52 -6.88
N GLU A 144 -5.97 11.65 -6.53
CA GLU A 144 -6.18 12.32 -5.25
C GLU A 144 -7.60 12.85 -5.08
N GLU A 145 -8.25 13.16 -6.19
CA GLU A 145 -9.63 13.66 -6.25
C GLU A 145 -10.67 12.57 -6.00
N PHE A 146 -10.29 11.28 -6.05
CA PHE A 146 -11.25 10.20 -5.80
C PHE A 146 -11.77 10.27 -4.37
N THR A 147 -13.07 10.48 -4.25
CA THR A 147 -13.76 10.63 -2.97
C THR A 147 -14.84 9.57 -2.83
N ASP A 148 -14.86 8.90 -1.70
CA ASP A 148 -15.91 7.97 -1.27
C ASP A 148 -16.62 8.59 -0.06
N ALA A 149 -17.68 9.36 -0.32
CA ALA A 149 -18.48 10.03 0.70
C ALA A 149 -19.87 9.42 0.75
N SER A 150 -20.08 8.49 1.68
CA SER A 150 -21.30 7.68 1.77
C SER A 150 -22.57 8.49 1.99
N GLU A 151 -22.45 9.64 2.65
CA GLU A 151 -23.56 10.60 2.85
C GLU A 151 -24.06 11.22 1.55
N HIS A 152 -23.25 11.12 0.48
CA HIS A 152 -23.56 11.69 -0.84
C HIS A 152 -23.86 10.64 -1.93
N TYR A 153 -23.96 9.36 -1.60
CA TYR A 153 -24.24 8.31 -2.60
C TYR A 153 -25.54 8.53 -3.37
N VAL A 154 -26.56 9.09 -2.71
CA VAL A 154 -27.88 9.33 -3.31
C VAL A 154 -27.89 10.60 -4.14
N ASP A 155 -27.36 11.71 -3.61
CA ASP A 155 -27.39 13.01 -4.29
C ASP A 155 -26.25 13.18 -5.30
N ARG A 156 -25.25 12.26 -5.28
CA ARG A 156 -24.09 12.18 -6.20
C ARG A 156 -23.22 13.44 -6.23
N LYS A 157 -23.19 14.19 -5.13
CA LYS A 157 -22.37 15.40 -5.00
C LYS A 157 -21.10 15.08 -4.23
N HIS A 158 -19.96 15.60 -4.72
CA HIS A 158 -18.68 15.47 -4.04
C HIS A 158 -18.26 14.01 -3.73
N THR A 159 -18.77 13.03 -4.50
CA THR A 159 -18.41 11.62 -4.38
C THR A 159 -18.23 10.97 -5.74
N HIS A 160 -17.35 10.00 -5.83
CA HIS A 160 -17.14 9.14 -7.01
C HIS A 160 -17.80 7.77 -6.82
N VAL A 161 -18.27 7.47 -5.63
CA VAL A 161 -19.04 6.27 -5.30
C VAL A 161 -20.50 6.67 -5.15
N ILE A 162 -21.39 5.90 -5.76
CA ILE A 162 -22.83 6.16 -5.76
C ILE A 162 -23.59 4.90 -5.36
N GLU A 163 -24.86 5.06 -4.97
CA GLU A 163 -25.74 3.92 -4.73
C GLU A 163 -25.79 3.00 -5.95
N PRO A 164 -25.74 1.67 -5.76
CA PRO A 164 -25.95 0.70 -6.82
C PRO A 164 -27.28 0.91 -7.54
N PHE A 165 -27.27 0.76 -8.85
CA PHE A 165 -28.47 0.90 -9.67
C PHE A 165 -28.52 -0.14 -10.79
N ASP A 166 -29.71 -0.37 -11.34
CA ASP A 166 -29.89 -1.23 -12.50
C ASP A 166 -29.45 -0.49 -13.77
N VAL A 167 -28.43 -1.03 -14.44
CA VAL A 167 -27.89 -0.42 -15.66
C VAL A 167 -28.88 -0.58 -16.82
N PRO A 168 -29.32 0.51 -17.47
CA PRO A 168 -30.24 0.43 -18.62
C PRO A 168 -29.69 -0.46 -19.72
N SER A 169 -30.56 -1.23 -20.38
CA SER A 169 -30.14 -2.25 -21.37
C SER A 169 -29.47 -1.66 -22.61
N TYR A 170 -29.72 -0.41 -22.94
CA TYR A 170 -29.13 0.29 -24.09
C TYR A 170 -27.75 0.91 -23.81
N TRP A 171 -27.26 0.91 -22.56
CA TRP A 171 -25.90 1.36 -22.25
C TRP A 171 -24.91 0.29 -22.69
N ARG A 172 -23.73 0.73 -23.14
CA ARG A 172 -22.67 -0.21 -23.49
C ARG A 172 -21.99 -0.75 -22.23
N ILE A 173 -21.59 -2.02 -22.30
CA ILE A 173 -20.69 -2.60 -21.28
C ILE A 173 -19.32 -2.79 -21.91
N VAL A 174 -18.30 -2.26 -21.24
CA VAL A 174 -16.89 -2.42 -21.62
C VAL A 174 -16.17 -3.15 -20.51
N ARG A 175 -15.27 -4.05 -20.88
CA ARG A 175 -14.38 -4.74 -19.94
C ARG A 175 -12.94 -4.28 -20.16
N SER A 176 -12.26 -3.85 -19.10
CA SER A 176 -10.82 -3.61 -19.09
C SER A 176 -10.09 -4.79 -18.43
N PHE A 177 -8.90 -5.09 -18.90
CA PHE A 177 -8.05 -6.12 -18.31
C PHE A 177 -6.59 -5.64 -18.26
N ASP A 178 -6.03 -5.64 -17.07
CA ASP A 178 -4.62 -5.40 -16.78
C ASP A 178 -4.03 -6.68 -16.19
N TRP A 179 -2.97 -7.22 -16.86
CA TRP A 179 -2.38 -8.49 -16.49
C TRP A 179 -1.47 -8.36 -15.28
N GLY A 180 -1.53 -9.34 -14.40
CA GLY A 180 -0.59 -9.52 -13.30
C GLY A 180 -0.53 -10.98 -12.86
N TYR A 181 0.67 -11.45 -12.48
CA TYR A 181 0.89 -12.77 -11.92
C TYR A 181 1.45 -12.68 -10.51
N SER A 182 2.69 -12.18 -10.37
CA SER A 182 3.30 -11.90 -9.06
C SER A 182 2.72 -10.63 -8.43
N ARG A 183 2.31 -9.67 -9.26
CA ARG A 183 1.50 -8.50 -8.86
C ARG A 183 0.04 -8.79 -9.15
N PRO A 184 -0.89 -8.11 -8.48
CA PRO A 184 -2.31 -8.27 -8.74
C PRO A 184 -2.66 -7.94 -10.19
N PHE A 185 -3.52 -8.74 -10.80
CA PHE A 185 -4.22 -8.38 -12.04
C PHE A 185 -5.51 -7.61 -11.70
N SER A 186 -6.05 -6.88 -12.66
CA SER A 186 -7.33 -6.19 -12.52
C SER A 186 -8.21 -6.43 -13.74
N VAL A 187 -9.47 -6.81 -13.50
CA VAL A 187 -10.53 -6.83 -14.52
C VAL A 187 -11.65 -5.94 -14.04
N GLY A 188 -12.01 -4.93 -14.81
CA GLY A 188 -13.11 -4.03 -14.51
C GLY A 188 -14.22 -4.12 -15.56
N TRP A 189 -15.49 -4.09 -15.14
CA TRP A 189 -16.65 -3.94 -16.04
C TRP A 189 -17.26 -2.58 -15.84
N TRP A 190 -17.45 -1.89 -16.94
CA TRP A 190 -17.86 -0.49 -16.98
C TRP A 190 -19.11 -0.32 -17.83
N ALA A 191 -20.17 0.21 -17.24
CA ALA A 191 -21.31 0.71 -17.99
C ALA A 191 -21.00 2.12 -18.47
N VAL A 192 -21.31 2.40 -19.73
CA VAL A 192 -21.09 3.72 -20.34
C VAL A 192 -22.43 4.29 -20.75
N ASP A 193 -22.80 5.42 -20.15
CA ASP A 193 -24.03 6.11 -20.46
C ASP A 193 -23.95 6.88 -21.80
N PRO A 194 -25.07 7.42 -22.32
CA PRO A 194 -25.08 8.20 -23.56
C PRO A 194 -24.22 9.48 -23.50
N ASP A 195 -23.99 10.02 -22.31
CA ASP A 195 -23.18 11.23 -22.12
C ASP A 195 -21.68 10.90 -21.99
N GLY A 196 -21.32 9.61 -22.02
CA GLY A 196 -19.94 9.14 -21.96
C GLY A 196 -19.39 8.97 -20.54
N THR A 197 -20.24 9.00 -19.53
CA THR A 197 -19.83 8.72 -18.14
C THR A 197 -19.63 7.23 -17.94
N PHE A 198 -18.55 6.86 -17.23
CA PHE A 198 -18.20 5.49 -16.93
C PHE A 198 -18.61 5.14 -15.49
N TYR A 199 -19.35 4.05 -15.35
CA TYR A 199 -19.75 3.49 -14.05
C TYR A 199 -19.15 2.11 -13.89
N ARG A 200 -18.26 1.91 -12.92
CA ARG A 200 -17.74 0.58 -12.61
C ARG A 200 -18.82 -0.24 -11.92
N VAL A 201 -19.30 -1.29 -12.60
CA VAL A 201 -20.40 -2.13 -12.12
C VAL A 201 -19.91 -3.44 -11.50
N ALA A 202 -18.71 -3.89 -11.85
CA ALA A 202 -18.07 -5.06 -11.25
C ALA A 202 -16.55 -4.95 -11.36
N GLU A 203 -15.86 -5.67 -10.49
CA GLU A 203 -14.40 -5.80 -10.48
C GLU A 203 -14.00 -7.22 -10.08
N LEU A 204 -12.94 -7.73 -10.72
CA LEU A 204 -12.19 -8.90 -10.28
C LEU A 204 -10.74 -8.47 -10.09
N TYR A 205 -10.32 -8.38 -8.84
CA TYR A 205 -8.97 -7.95 -8.46
C TYR A 205 -8.17 -9.12 -7.88
N GLY A 206 -7.06 -9.46 -8.52
CA GLY A 206 -6.25 -10.63 -8.21
C GLY A 206 -5.21 -10.40 -7.11
N CYS A 207 -5.62 -9.89 -5.94
CA CYS A 207 -4.77 -9.66 -4.79
C CYS A 207 -4.96 -10.73 -3.71
N THR A 208 -3.88 -11.16 -3.04
CA THR A 208 -3.94 -12.10 -1.91
C THR A 208 -4.48 -11.48 -0.62
N GLY A 209 -4.68 -10.16 -0.58
CA GLY A 209 -4.92 -9.37 0.63
C GLY A 209 -3.66 -8.69 1.14
N THR A 210 -2.48 -9.13 0.74
CA THR A 210 -1.23 -8.39 0.96
C THR A 210 -1.05 -7.38 -0.17
N PRO A 211 -0.79 -6.10 0.13
CA PRO A 211 -0.59 -5.09 -0.90
C PRO A 211 0.47 -5.49 -1.94
N ASN A 212 0.18 -5.29 -3.22
CA ASN A 212 1.05 -5.62 -4.35
C ASN A 212 1.40 -7.11 -4.54
N GLU A 213 0.73 -8.03 -3.85
CA GLU A 213 0.93 -9.45 -4.02
C GLU A 213 -0.23 -10.09 -4.80
N GLY A 214 0.09 -10.63 -6.01
CA GLY A 214 -0.87 -11.29 -6.88
C GLY A 214 -1.17 -12.73 -6.46
N VAL A 215 -2.40 -13.18 -6.73
CA VAL A 215 -2.87 -14.55 -6.45
C VAL A 215 -2.21 -15.61 -7.32
N LYS A 216 -1.39 -15.26 -8.28
CA LYS A 216 -0.65 -16.13 -9.20
C LYS A 216 -1.57 -17.06 -10.03
N TRP A 217 -2.71 -16.54 -10.43
CA TRP A 217 -3.61 -17.27 -11.32
C TRP A 217 -3.10 -17.29 -12.75
N THR A 218 -3.32 -18.40 -13.43
CA THR A 218 -3.08 -18.48 -14.87
C THR A 218 -4.15 -17.72 -15.65
N ALA A 219 -3.86 -17.37 -16.89
CA ALA A 219 -4.84 -16.72 -17.76
C ALA A 219 -6.15 -17.55 -17.87
N GLU A 220 -6.05 -18.87 -17.92
CA GLU A 220 -7.22 -19.75 -17.95
C GLU A 220 -8.10 -19.62 -16.70
N GLN A 221 -7.48 -19.55 -15.52
CA GLN A 221 -8.19 -19.38 -14.25
C GLN A 221 -8.87 -18.01 -14.19
N ILE A 222 -8.18 -16.95 -14.61
CA ILE A 222 -8.73 -15.59 -14.66
C ILE A 222 -9.94 -15.56 -15.60
N PHE A 223 -9.81 -16.05 -16.84
CA PHE A 223 -10.90 -16.04 -17.80
C PHE A 223 -12.04 -16.99 -17.46
N ALA A 224 -11.78 -18.06 -16.69
CA ALA A 224 -12.86 -18.88 -16.13
C ALA A 224 -13.72 -18.05 -15.17
N LYS A 225 -13.09 -17.28 -14.30
CA LYS A 225 -13.80 -16.40 -13.35
C LYS A 225 -14.47 -15.20 -14.04
N VAL A 226 -13.86 -14.66 -15.09
CA VAL A 226 -14.48 -13.64 -15.94
C VAL A 226 -15.79 -14.16 -16.55
N ARG A 227 -15.80 -15.35 -17.14
CA ARG A 227 -17.01 -15.97 -17.71
C ARG A 227 -18.09 -16.22 -16.66
N GLU A 228 -17.71 -16.64 -15.46
CA GLU A 228 -18.64 -16.83 -14.34
C GLU A 228 -19.35 -15.49 -14.02
N ILE A 229 -18.59 -14.42 -13.79
CA ILE A 229 -19.13 -13.09 -13.50
C ILE A 229 -20.04 -12.60 -14.65
N GLU A 230 -19.61 -12.77 -15.89
CA GLU A 230 -20.39 -12.33 -17.06
C GLU A 230 -21.68 -13.12 -17.26
N SER A 231 -21.75 -14.35 -16.79
CA SER A 231 -22.96 -15.19 -16.83
C SER A 231 -23.94 -14.92 -15.69
N GLU A 232 -23.45 -14.45 -14.56
CA GLU A 232 -24.24 -14.35 -13.32
C GLU A 232 -24.63 -12.93 -12.93
N HIS A 233 -23.74 -11.93 -13.20
CA HIS A 233 -23.91 -10.58 -12.69
C HIS A 233 -25.14 -9.88 -13.33
N PRO A 234 -26.08 -9.34 -12.56
CA PRO A 234 -27.38 -8.81 -13.04
C PRO A 234 -27.23 -7.75 -14.14
N ASN A 235 -26.27 -6.85 -14.01
CA ASN A 235 -26.04 -5.75 -14.94
C ASN A 235 -25.18 -6.13 -16.16
N ILE A 236 -24.63 -7.36 -16.22
CA ILE A 236 -23.67 -7.79 -17.25
C ILE A 236 -24.22 -8.94 -18.08
N ARG A 237 -24.91 -9.87 -17.46
CA ARG A 237 -25.37 -11.13 -18.12
C ARG A 237 -26.19 -10.85 -19.37
N GLY A 238 -25.84 -11.59 -20.45
CA GLY A 238 -26.57 -11.50 -21.71
C GLY A 238 -26.33 -10.23 -22.51
N ARG A 239 -25.33 -9.43 -22.15
CA ARG A 239 -24.96 -8.22 -22.88
C ARG A 239 -23.76 -8.46 -23.79
N ASP A 240 -23.70 -7.69 -24.87
CA ASP A 240 -22.49 -7.60 -25.70
C ASP A 240 -21.42 -6.81 -24.93
N ILE A 241 -20.24 -7.40 -24.76
CA ILE A 241 -19.12 -6.81 -24.01
C ILE A 241 -17.94 -6.59 -24.95
N THR A 242 -17.52 -5.34 -25.07
CA THR A 242 -16.26 -5.01 -25.74
C THR A 242 -15.13 -5.01 -24.73
N GLY A 243 -14.10 -5.84 -24.97
CA GLY A 243 -12.93 -5.92 -24.09
C GLY A 243 -11.76 -5.09 -24.61
N VAL A 244 -11.04 -4.46 -23.69
CA VAL A 244 -9.72 -3.86 -23.92
C VAL A 244 -8.74 -4.49 -22.92
N ALA A 245 -7.50 -4.71 -23.36
CA ALA A 245 -6.45 -5.26 -22.51
C ALA A 245 -5.16 -4.48 -22.71
N ASP A 246 -4.34 -4.43 -21.68
CA ASP A 246 -3.01 -3.83 -21.78
C ASP A 246 -2.16 -4.58 -22.82
N PRO A 247 -1.40 -3.88 -23.69
CA PRO A 247 -0.51 -4.52 -24.65
C PRO A 247 0.48 -5.51 -24.05
N ALA A 248 0.90 -5.32 -22.81
CA ALA A 248 1.76 -6.26 -22.08
C ALA A 248 1.17 -7.68 -21.94
N CYS A 249 -0.15 -7.83 -22.08
CA CYS A 249 -0.81 -9.14 -22.11
C CYS A 249 -0.33 -10.04 -23.26
N TRP A 250 0.25 -9.48 -24.31
CA TRP A 250 0.77 -10.19 -25.49
C TRP A 250 2.30 -10.27 -25.53
N ASP A 251 2.99 -9.74 -24.52
CA ASP A 251 4.43 -9.85 -24.45
C ASP A 251 4.82 -11.28 -24.05
N THR A 252 5.49 -11.98 -24.96
CA THR A 252 5.94 -13.36 -24.78
C THR A 252 7.38 -13.45 -24.26
N SER A 253 7.99 -12.32 -23.87
CA SER A 253 9.40 -12.22 -23.47
C SER A 253 9.65 -12.42 -21.96
N SER A 254 8.67 -12.88 -21.18
CA SER A 254 8.80 -13.16 -19.74
C SER A 254 8.80 -14.66 -19.44
#